data_c3df17ac924028af8363bc4122ba0218
#
_entry.id   c3df17ac924028af8363bc4122ba0218
#
_cell.length_a   1.000
_cell.length_b   1.000
_cell.length_c   1.000
_cell.angle_alpha   90.00
_cell.angle_beta   90.00
_cell.angle_gamma   90.00
#
_symmetry.space_group_name_H-M   'P 1'
#
loop_
_entity.id
_entity.type
_entity.pdbx_description
1 polymer ?
#
loop_
_entity_poly.entity_id
_entity_poly.type
_entity_poly.pdbx_seq_one_letter_code
_entity_poly.pdbx_strand_id
1 'polypeptide(L)'
;VTVVRDTGERAILPPFTDEHTQLRETINRWVREEIVPHVDEWEAAREFPRELYNRAAELGFLGLKYPEELGGQGGDYVHDAVWAEELAAAGASGGVGSGLGAHTGIATPPVYRFGTPDQHERFLRPAIQGERIAALGITEPGAGSDVASIRTMGRKVDGGYVVNGSKTFITNGVRADFLVCAVKTTEGGGHQGISFLILEREMPGYEVVSKLEKMGWHSSDTAELSFTDVEVPEENLLGEENRGFYLIMENFAWERLLMALGAVGAMRRLLAVAIEYAGEREAFGRPIGRFQAIRHKIAEIGVKAEVGRSLTYHALRRWLAGEDVIADVTKAKLYTQRACVEVADECVQILGGYGYMREYGVERALRDARLGPIGGGTDEIMKEILGRQLGL
;
A
#
# COMPACT_ATOMS: atom_id res chain seq x y z
N VAL A 1 -27.55 -18.66 -23.65
CA VAL A 1 -27.07 -17.80 -22.59
C VAL A 1 -25.87 -17.11 -23.17
N THR A 2 -26.04 -15.84 -23.50
CA THR A 2 -24.99 -14.98 -24.05
C THR A 2 -23.92 -14.86 -22.96
N VAL A 3 -22.75 -15.43 -23.21
CA VAL A 3 -21.57 -15.14 -22.40
C VAL A 3 -21.32 -13.64 -22.59
N VAL A 4 -21.55 -12.85 -21.56
CA VAL A 4 -21.08 -11.48 -21.52
C VAL A 4 -19.54 -11.59 -21.50
N ARG A 5 -18.95 -11.60 -22.69
CA ARG A 5 -17.52 -11.31 -22.81
C ARG A 5 -17.36 -9.90 -22.26
N ASP A 6 -16.41 -9.73 -21.37
CA ASP A 6 -15.96 -8.38 -21.00
C ASP A 6 -15.52 -7.72 -22.30
N THR A 7 -16.41 -6.93 -22.91
CA THR A 7 -16.20 -6.30 -24.23
C THR A 7 -15.25 -5.11 -24.14
N GLY A 8 -14.58 -4.91 -23.00
CA GLY A 8 -13.66 -3.78 -22.80
C GLY A 8 -14.34 -2.43 -22.58
N GLU A 9 -15.63 -2.30 -22.94
CA GLU A 9 -16.41 -1.10 -22.63
C GLU A 9 -17.04 -1.21 -21.24
N ARG A 10 -16.24 -0.97 -20.22
CA ARG A 10 -16.78 -0.73 -18.88
C ARG A 10 -17.44 0.64 -18.87
N ALA A 11 -18.69 0.71 -18.46
CA ALA A 11 -19.30 1.99 -18.10
C ALA A 11 -18.36 2.70 -17.10
N ILE A 12 -17.91 3.90 -17.47
CA ILE A 12 -17.09 4.73 -16.59
C ILE A 12 -17.98 5.14 -15.42
N LEU A 13 -17.67 4.61 -14.24
CA LEU A 13 -18.42 4.91 -13.03
C LEU A 13 -17.78 6.10 -12.32
N PRO A 14 -18.58 7.10 -11.89
CA PRO A 14 -18.04 8.15 -11.04
C PRO A 14 -17.33 7.55 -9.79
N PRO A 15 -16.19 8.10 -9.37
CA PRO A 15 -15.62 9.39 -9.77
C PRO A 15 -14.70 9.36 -11.01
N PHE A 16 -14.58 8.23 -11.69
CA PHE A 16 -13.65 8.08 -12.82
C PHE A 16 -14.18 8.78 -14.09
N THR A 17 -13.24 9.22 -14.93
CA THR A 17 -13.46 9.92 -16.22
C THR A 17 -12.67 9.21 -17.32
N ASP A 18 -12.75 9.72 -18.56
CA ASP A 18 -11.95 9.24 -19.69
C ASP A 18 -10.43 9.37 -19.43
N GLU A 19 -10.01 10.44 -18.76
CA GLU A 19 -8.62 10.65 -18.36
C GLU A 19 -8.13 9.52 -17.45
N HIS A 20 -8.90 9.15 -16.45
CA HIS A 20 -8.58 8.03 -15.56
C HIS A 20 -8.56 6.68 -16.29
N THR A 21 -9.36 6.53 -17.33
CA THR A 21 -9.32 5.34 -18.21
C THR A 21 -8.00 5.28 -18.98
N GLN A 22 -7.56 6.40 -19.56
CA GLN A 22 -6.26 6.49 -20.23
C GLN A 22 -5.08 6.24 -19.28
N LEU A 23 -5.17 6.77 -18.05
CA LEU A 23 -4.18 6.50 -17.02
C LEU A 23 -4.12 5.00 -16.66
N ARG A 24 -5.28 4.33 -16.51
CA ARG A 24 -5.35 2.88 -16.28
C ARG A 24 -4.65 2.10 -17.39
N GLU A 25 -4.91 2.44 -18.65
CA GLU A 25 -4.28 1.79 -19.81
C GLU A 25 -2.77 1.99 -19.81
N THR A 26 -2.31 3.19 -19.47
CA THR A 26 -0.88 3.53 -19.43
C THR A 26 -0.16 2.77 -18.31
N ILE A 27 -0.72 2.75 -17.10
CA ILE A 27 -0.17 1.97 -15.98
C ILE A 27 -0.17 0.48 -16.32
N ASN A 28 -1.27 -0.04 -16.87
CA ASN A 28 -1.41 -1.45 -17.21
C ASN A 28 -0.37 -1.88 -18.24
N ARG A 29 -0.14 -1.08 -19.28
CA ARG A 29 0.88 -1.33 -20.30
C ARG A 29 2.27 -1.34 -19.67
N TRP A 30 2.64 -0.32 -18.89
CA TRP A 30 3.92 -0.24 -18.21
C TRP A 30 4.18 -1.45 -17.30
N VAL A 31 3.22 -1.82 -16.48
CA VAL A 31 3.34 -2.98 -15.58
C VAL A 31 3.55 -4.26 -16.38
N ARG A 32 2.80 -4.47 -17.46
CA ARG A 32 2.92 -5.68 -18.30
C ARG A 32 4.24 -5.76 -19.06
N GLU A 33 4.75 -4.63 -19.52
CA GLU A 33 5.95 -4.58 -20.36
C GLU A 33 7.24 -4.52 -19.51
N GLU A 34 7.25 -3.77 -18.40
CA GLU A 34 8.47 -3.49 -17.65
C GLU A 34 8.52 -4.15 -16.25
N ILE A 35 7.41 -4.64 -15.69
CA ILE A 35 7.39 -5.26 -14.35
C ILE A 35 7.12 -6.77 -14.43
N VAL A 36 6.03 -7.17 -15.08
CA VAL A 36 5.61 -8.58 -15.11
C VAL A 36 6.71 -9.55 -15.58
N PRO A 37 7.52 -9.24 -16.62
CA PRO A 37 8.59 -10.13 -17.06
C PRO A 37 9.67 -10.40 -16.02
N HIS A 38 9.83 -9.51 -15.03
CA HIS A 38 10.88 -9.58 -14.00
C HIS A 38 10.39 -9.99 -12.63
N VAL A 39 9.07 -10.18 -12.46
CA VAL A 39 8.48 -10.44 -11.13
C VAL A 39 9.12 -11.66 -10.46
N ASP A 40 9.31 -12.76 -11.16
CA ASP A 40 9.85 -13.99 -10.57
C ASP A 40 11.34 -13.85 -10.20
N GLU A 41 12.10 -13.12 -11.00
CA GLU A 41 13.50 -12.76 -10.73
C GLU A 41 13.60 -11.92 -9.45
N TRP A 42 12.79 -10.84 -9.35
CA TRP A 42 12.81 -9.94 -8.20
C TRP A 42 12.27 -10.61 -6.92
N GLU A 43 11.28 -11.48 -7.03
CA GLU A 43 10.81 -12.30 -5.90
C GLU A 43 11.89 -13.25 -5.39
N ALA A 44 12.66 -13.87 -6.30
CA ALA A 44 13.77 -14.74 -5.94
C ALA A 44 14.96 -13.95 -5.33
N ALA A 45 15.27 -12.78 -5.88
CA ALA A 45 16.28 -11.86 -5.37
C ALA A 45 15.88 -11.21 -4.04
N ARG A 46 14.57 -11.26 -3.70
CA ARG A 46 13.96 -10.55 -2.55
C ARG A 46 14.15 -9.04 -2.61
N GLU A 47 14.23 -8.51 -3.82
CA GLU A 47 14.42 -7.10 -4.09
C GLU A 47 14.09 -6.78 -5.55
N PHE A 48 13.37 -5.71 -5.81
CA PHE A 48 13.31 -5.10 -7.13
C PHE A 48 14.32 -3.94 -7.21
N PRO A 49 14.84 -3.61 -8.40
CA PRO A 49 15.90 -2.61 -8.55
C PRO A 49 15.43 -1.21 -8.18
N ARG A 50 16.33 -0.39 -7.63
CA ARG A 50 16.07 1.01 -7.27
C ARG A 50 15.64 1.83 -8.47
N GLU A 51 16.17 1.51 -9.65
CA GLU A 51 15.89 2.15 -10.93
C GLU A 51 14.39 2.14 -11.30
N LEU A 52 13.60 1.22 -10.70
CA LEU A 52 12.17 1.19 -10.91
C LEU A 52 11.47 2.45 -10.35
N TYR A 53 12.01 3.07 -9.27
CA TYR A 53 11.53 4.37 -8.78
C TYR A 53 11.83 5.49 -9.78
N ASN A 54 13.04 5.52 -10.33
CA ASN A 54 13.40 6.50 -11.35
C ASN A 54 12.49 6.36 -12.57
N ARG A 55 12.26 5.11 -13.02
CA ARG A 55 11.39 4.83 -14.16
C ARG A 55 9.93 5.22 -13.90
N ALA A 56 9.40 4.95 -12.74
CA ALA A 56 8.06 5.38 -12.34
C ALA A 56 7.95 6.92 -12.25
N ALA A 57 9.01 7.61 -11.81
CA ALA A 57 9.08 9.07 -11.79
C ALA A 57 9.10 9.67 -13.19
N GLU A 58 9.92 9.13 -14.12
CA GLU A 58 9.96 9.54 -15.53
C GLU A 58 8.58 9.47 -16.20
N LEU A 59 7.76 8.51 -15.81
CA LEU A 59 6.38 8.34 -16.27
C LEU A 59 5.35 9.17 -15.47
N GLY A 60 5.80 9.94 -14.48
CA GLY A 60 4.96 10.78 -13.64
C GLY A 60 4.22 10.04 -12.52
N PHE A 61 4.38 8.71 -12.39
CA PHE A 61 3.58 7.90 -11.47
C PHE A 61 3.85 8.14 -9.99
N LEU A 62 5.06 8.63 -9.62
CA LEU A 62 5.36 8.95 -8.23
C LEU A 62 4.74 10.28 -7.76
N GLY A 63 4.31 11.11 -8.71
CA GLY A 63 3.80 12.46 -8.45
C GLY A 63 2.36 12.71 -8.87
N LEU A 64 1.56 11.69 -9.15
CA LEU A 64 0.23 11.82 -9.78
C LEU A 64 -0.67 12.88 -9.15
N LYS A 65 -0.77 12.91 -7.82
CA LYS A 65 -1.68 13.81 -7.08
C LYS A 65 -1.06 15.14 -6.65
N TYR A 66 0.26 15.29 -6.84
CA TYR A 66 0.95 16.48 -6.35
C TYR A 66 0.94 17.59 -7.40
N PRO A 67 0.97 18.87 -6.96
CA PRO A 67 0.98 20.01 -7.87
C PRO A 67 2.21 20.04 -8.77
N GLU A 68 2.07 20.63 -9.96
CA GLU A 68 3.16 20.74 -10.94
C GLU A 68 4.34 21.57 -10.42
N GLU A 69 4.10 22.61 -9.61
CA GLU A 69 5.14 23.42 -8.98
C GLU A 69 6.05 22.63 -8.03
N LEU A 70 5.58 21.49 -7.52
CA LEU A 70 6.39 20.54 -6.72
C LEU A 70 6.97 19.39 -7.55
N GLY A 71 6.78 19.42 -8.87
CA GLY A 71 7.23 18.36 -9.78
C GLY A 71 6.23 17.23 -9.96
N GLY A 72 4.99 17.39 -9.48
CA GLY A 72 3.90 16.43 -9.66
C GLY A 72 3.18 16.57 -11.01
N GLN A 73 2.09 15.85 -11.18
CA GLN A 73 1.30 15.82 -12.42
C GLN A 73 0.01 16.67 -12.34
N GLY A 74 -0.22 17.38 -11.23
CA GLY A 74 -1.41 18.22 -11.03
C GLY A 74 -2.73 17.45 -10.91
N GLY A 75 -2.68 16.13 -10.73
CA GLY A 75 -3.85 15.29 -10.53
C GLY A 75 -4.42 15.37 -9.11
N ASP A 76 -5.20 14.38 -8.75
CA ASP A 76 -5.89 14.31 -7.47
C ASP A 76 -5.87 12.90 -6.84
N TYR A 77 -6.67 12.72 -5.79
CA TYR A 77 -6.82 11.42 -5.13
C TYR A 77 -7.44 10.33 -6.02
N VAL A 78 -8.15 10.67 -7.10
CA VAL A 78 -8.67 9.67 -8.06
C VAL A 78 -7.53 9.07 -8.88
N HIS A 79 -6.53 9.87 -9.24
CA HIS A 79 -5.31 9.40 -9.92
C HIS A 79 -4.52 8.42 -9.04
N ASP A 80 -4.38 8.74 -7.76
CA ASP A 80 -3.76 7.83 -6.77
C ASP A 80 -4.56 6.52 -6.60
N ALA A 81 -5.89 6.61 -6.62
CA ALA A 81 -6.76 5.43 -6.53
C ALA A 81 -6.59 4.52 -7.76
N VAL A 82 -6.48 5.12 -8.95
CA VAL A 82 -6.18 4.39 -10.19
C VAL A 82 -4.83 3.70 -10.10
N TRP A 83 -3.80 4.40 -9.64
CA TRP A 83 -2.47 3.85 -9.43
C TRP A 83 -2.49 2.61 -8.53
N ALA A 84 -3.07 2.71 -7.35
CA ALA A 84 -3.13 1.61 -6.38
C ALA A 84 -3.89 0.38 -6.92
N GLU A 85 -5.00 0.60 -7.63
CA GLU A 85 -5.80 -0.49 -8.20
C GLU A 85 -5.10 -1.15 -9.39
N GLU A 86 -4.54 -0.36 -10.34
CA GLU A 86 -3.99 -0.90 -11.57
C GLU A 86 -2.64 -1.59 -11.40
N LEU A 87 -1.78 -1.18 -10.45
CA LEU A 87 -0.56 -1.93 -10.15
C LEU A 87 -0.86 -3.41 -9.88
N ALA A 88 -1.82 -3.68 -9.02
CA ALA A 88 -2.22 -5.03 -8.66
C ALA A 88 -2.97 -5.74 -9.81
N ALA A 89 -3.89 -5.04 -10.48
CA ALA A 89 -4.70 -5.59 -11.57
C ALA A 89 -3.88 -5.97 -12.79
N ALA A 90 -2.84 -5.21 -13.12
CA ALA A 90 -1.96 -5.46 -14.26
C ALA A 90 -0.95 -6.58 -13.99
N GLY A 91 -0.68 -6.90 -12.72
CA GLY A 91 0.11 -8.05 -12.31
C GLY A 91 1.46 -7.75 -11.66
N ALA A 92 1.67 -6.55 -11.17
CA ALA A 92 2.77 -6.31 -10.25
C ALA A 92 2.64 -7.27 -9.04
N SER A 93 3.77 -7.78 -8.54
CA SER A 93 3.75 -8.55 -7.29
C SER A 93 3.39 -7.64 -6.12
N GLY A 94 2.89 -8.25 -5.03
CA GLY A 94 2.62 -7.51 -3.82
C GLY A 94 3.85 -6.78 -3.28
N GLY A 95 5.06 -7.32 -3.50
CA GLY A 95 6.31 -6.68 -3.13
C GLY A 95 6.58 -5.39 -3.91
N VAL A 96 6.45 -5.41 -5.24
CA VAL A 96 6.60 -4.19 -6.06
C VAL A 96 5.53 -3.17 -5.71
N GLY A 97 4.26 -3.61 -5.65
CA GLY A 97 3.14 -2.74 -5.29
C GLY A 97 3.30 -2.10 -3.92
N SER A 98 3.81 -2.85 -2.92
CA SER A 98 4.03 -2.31 -1.57
C SER A 98 5.20 -1.34 -1.51
N GLY A 99 6.30 -1.61 -2.21
CA GLY A 99 7.46 -0.72 -2.22
C GLY A 99 7.13 0.65 -2.83
N LEU A 100 6.55 0.65 -4.04
CA LEU A 100 6.10 1.87 -4.71
C LEU A 100 4.97 2.55 -3.92
N GLY A 101 3.99 1.77 -3.43
CA GLY A 101 2.85 2.29 -2.69
C GLY A 101 3.21 2.86 -1.32
N ALA A 102 4.18 2.27 -0.60
CA ALA A 102 4.66 2.84 0.65
C ALA A 102 5.31 4.22 0.44
N HIS A 103 6.03 4.38 -0.65
CA HIS A 103 6.62 5.66 -1.04
C HIS A 103 5.55 6.69 -1.39
N THR A 104 4.68 6.41 -2.37
CA THR A 104 3.73 7.38 -2.94
C THR A 104 2.49 7.61 -2.06
N GLY A 105 2.00 6.56 -1.40
CA GLY A 105 0.71 6.57 -0.71
C GLY A 105 0.80 6.72 0.80
N ILE A 106 1.98 6.50 1.41
CA ILE A 106 2.13 6.43 2.86
C ILE A 106 3.17 7.42 3.38
N ALA A 107 4.38 7.45 2.81
CA ALA A 107 5.50 8.22 3.34
C ALA A 107 5.55 9.65 2.83
N THR A 108 5.26 9.90 1.55
CA THR A 108 5.28 11.25 0.97
C THR A 108 4.04 12.10 1.30
N PRO A 109 2.81 11.56 1.48
CA PRO A 109 1.64 12.36 1.78
C PRO A 109 1.75 13.20 3.07
N PRO A 110 2.29 12.70 4.20
CA PRO A 110 2.52 13.53 5.37
C PRO A 110 3.46 14.71 5.09
N VAL A 111 4.53 14.49 4.29
CA VAL A 111 5.45 15.58 3.91
C VAL A 111 4.74 16.65 3.10
N TYR A 112 3.90 16.24 2.14
CA TYR A 112 3.11 17.19 1.35
C TYR A 112 2.12 17.99 2.19
N ARG A 113 1.36 17.31 3.06
CA ARG A 113 0.25 17.93 3.79
C ARG A 113 0.68 18.81 4.96
N PHE A 114 1.78 18.48 5.61
CA PHE A 114 2.20 19.07 6.87
C PHE A 114 3.59 19.68 6.82
N GLY A 115 4.31 19.50 5.71
CA GLY A 115 5.65 20.02 5.52
C GLY A 115 5.67 21.52 5.20
N THR A 116 6.78 22.13 5.54
CA THR A 116 7.09 23.51 5.14
C THR A 116 7.54 23.57 3.67
N PRO A 117 7.56 24.74 3.03
CA PRO A 117 8.14 24.89 1.68
C PRO A 117 9.58 24.36 1.57
N ASP A 118 10.41 24.55 2.60
CA ASP A 118 11.77 24.00 2.64
C ASP A 118 11.75 22.46 2.67
N GLN A 119 10.90 21.86 3.47
CA GLN A 119 10.73 20.40 3.51
C GLN A 119 10.19 19.83 2.19
N HIS A 120 9.33 20.56 1.49
CA HIS A 120 8.89 20.18 0.16
C HIS A 120 10.06 20.13 -0.83
N GLU A 121 10.93 21.13 -0.83
CA GLU A 121 12.12 21.15 -1.71
C GLU A 121 13.15 20.08 -1.33
N ARG A 122 13.39 19.84 -0.04
CA ARG A 122 14.42 18.89 0.42
C ARG A 122 13.99 17.44 0.35
N PHE A 123 12.72 17.13 0.54
CA PHE A 123 12.22 15.76 0.70
C PHE A 123 11.17 15.38 -0.33
N LEU A 124 10.14 16.19 -0.55
CA LEU A 124 9.02 15.81 -1.40
C LEU A 124 9.40 15.86 -2.89
N ARG A 125 9.98 16.95 -3.36
CA ARG A 125 10.38 17.11 -4.76
C ARG A 125 11.35 15.99 -5.22
N PRO A 126 12.47 15.72 -4.53
CA PRO A 126 13.34 14.61 -4.90
C PRO A 126 12.67 13.24 -4.82
N ALA A 127 11.69 13.07 -3.90
CA ALA A 127 10.91 11.84 -3.82
C ALA A 127 9.99 11.66 -5.04
N ILE A 128 9.31 12.70 -5.48
CA ILE A 128 8.48 12.71 -6.70
C ILE A 128 9.34 12.42 -7.94
N GLN A 129 10.57 12.93 -7.97
CA GLN A 129 11.52 12.73 -9.06
C GLN A 129 12.23 11.36 -9.03
N GLY A 130 11.94 10.53 -8.03
CA GLY A 130 12.55 9.21 -7.87
C GLY A 130 14.02 9.23 -7.40
N GLU A 131 14.56 10.40 -7.08
CA GLU A 131 15.94 10.58 -6.62
C GLU A 131 16.12 10.12 -5.17
N ARG A 132 15.10 10.31 -4.34
CA ARG A 132 15.08 9.90 -2.93
C ARG A 132 13.88 8.99 -2.64
N ILE A 133 14.12 7.88 -1.95
CA ILE A 133 13.08 6.94 -1.52
C ILE A 133 12.68 7.27 -0.10
N ALA A 134 11.36 7.39 0.12
CA ALA A 134 10.75 7.65 1.42
C ALA A 134 10.25 6.35 2.08
N ALA A 135 10.37 6.29 3.41
CA ALA A 135 9.71 5.31 4.25
C ALA A 135 8.97 5.98 5.42
N LEU A 136 7.99 5.25 6.01
CA LEU A 136 7.26 5.69 7.20
C LEU A 136 7.58 4.76 8.38
N GLY A 137 8.06 5.33 9.48
CA GLY A 137 8.46 4.60 10.69
C GLY A 137 7.53 4.86 11.86
N ILE A 138 6.52 3.98 12.08
CA ILE A 138 5.61 4.07 13.23
C ILE A 138 5.79 2.89 14.16
N THR A 139 5.66 1.67 13.63
CA THR A 139 5.64 0.42 14.39
C THR A 139 6.98 0.14 15.09
N GLU A 140 6.90 -0.32 16.34
CA GLU A 140 8.03 -0.73 17.15
C GLU A 140 7.86 -2.20 17.60
N PRO A 141 8.94 -2.89 18.05
CA PRO A 141 8.82 -4.26 18.53
C PRO A 141 7.78 -4.46 19.64
N GLY A 142 7.52 -3.42 20.45
CA GLY A 142 6.54 -3.43 21.53
C GLY A 142 5.24 -2.68 21.25
N ALA A 143 5.07 -2.05 20.07
CA ALA A 143 3.93 -1.18 19.79
C ALA A 143 3.54 -1.26 18.31
N GLY A 144 2.53 -2.08 17.99
CA GLY A 144 1.93 -2.19 16.65
C GLY A 144 0.52 -1.59 16.62
N SER A 145 -0.49 -2.36 17.05
CA SER A 145 -1.89 -1.90 17.10
C SER A 145 -2.09 -0.74 18.10
N ASP A 146 -1.33 -0.72 19.18
CA ASP A 146 -1.30 0.36 20.17
C ASP A 146 -0.19 1.38 19.81
N VAL A 147 -0.48 2.23 18.81
CA VAL A 147 0.44 3.28 18.35
C VAL A 147 0.78 4.28 19.45
N ALA A 148 -0.11 4.51 20.41
CA ALA A 148 0.14 5.43 21.53
C ALA A 148 1.26 4.96 22.47
N SER A 149 1.58 3.65 22.44
CA SER A 149 2.60 3.02 23.30
C SER A 149 4.00 2.97 22.67
N ILE A 150 4.26 3.66 21.56
CA ILE A 150 5.62 3.78 21.00
C ILE A 150 6.58 4.36 22.07
N ARG A 151 7.85 3.98 21.99
CA ARG A 151 8.88 4.34 22.96
C ARG A 151 10.09 5.07 22.36
N THR A 152 10.22 5.09 21.02
CA THR A 152 11.25 5.89 20.36
C THR A 152 11.11 7.34 20.81
N MET A 153 12.15 7.86 21.46
CA MET A 153 12.18 9.18 22.07
C MET A 153 12.95 10.16 21.19
N GLY A 154 12.39 11.33 20.94
CA GLY A 154 13.03 12.49 20.36
C GLY A 154 13.19 13.55 21.44
N ARG A 155 14.27 13.50 22.23
CA ARG A 155 14.52 14.47 23.30
C ARG A 155 14.95 15.81 22.71
N LYS A 156 14.19 16.86 23.01
CA LYS A 156 14.50 18.22 22.53
C LYS A 156 15.81 18.72 23.12
N VAL A 157 16.65 19.31 22.29
CA VAL A 157 17.94 19.93 22.62
C VAL A 157 18.02 21.30 21.91
N ASP A 158 19.08 22.04 22.18
CA ASP A 158 19.33 23.29 21.45
C ASP A 158 19.56 22.98 19.95
N GLY A 159 18.76 23.60 19.08
CA GLY A 159 18.82 23.42 17.62
C GLY A 159 18.13 22.16 17.07
N GLY A 160 17.45 21.32 17.89
CA GLY A 160 16.76 20.14 17.34
C GLY A 160 16.39 19.08 18.37
N TYR A 161 16.60 17.81 17.98
CA TYR A 161 16.23 16.64 18.76
C TYR A 161 17.35 15.59 18.73
N VAL A 162 17.48 14.82 19.82
CA VAL A 162 18.29 13.61 19.86
C VAL A 162 17.34 12.41 19.93
N VAL A 163 17.40 11.55 18.90
CA VAL A 163 16.48 10.41 18.74
C VAL A 163 17.16 9.12 19.19
N ASN A 164 16.46 8.39 20.08
CA ASN A 164 16.85 7.06 20.55
C ASN A 164 15.66 6.11 20.49
N GLY A 165 15.87 4.89 20.00
CA GLY A 165 14.83 3.88 19.91
C GLY A 165 14.98 2.93 18.75
N SER A 166 13.88 2.30 18.36
CA SER A 166 13.87 1.34 17.25
C SER A 166 12.53 1.31 16.53
N LYS A 167 12.55 0.92 15.26
CA LYS A 167 11.35 0.69 14.44
C LYS A 167 11.44 -0.67 13.79
N THR A 168 10.29 -1.34 13.59
CA THR A 168 10.22 -2.66 12.95
C THR A 168 9.12 -2.72 11.90
N PHE A 169 9.24 -3.67 10.97
CA PHE A 169 8.33 -3.85 9.83
C PHE A 169 8.25 -2.64 8.90
N ILE A 170 9.37 -1.92 8.71
CA ILE A 170 9.41 -0.71 7.92
C ILE A 170 9.64 -1.05 6.45
N THR A 171 8.59 -0.95 5.63
CA THR A 171 8.67 -1.10 4.16
C THR A 171 9.55 0.00 3.58
N ASN A 172 10.41 -0.35 2.64
CA ASN A 172 11.50 0.49 2.11
C ASN A 172 12.59 0.86 3.13
N GLY A 173 12.53 0.38 4.36
CA GLY A 173 13.45 0.81 5.41
C GLY A 173 14.92 0.46 5.16
N VAL A 174 15.21 -0.53 4.30
CA VAL A 174 16.59 -0.86 3.89
C VAL A 174 17.10 0.17 2.87
N ARG A 175 16.27 0.56 1.92
CA ARG A 175 16.63 1.39 0.75
C ARG A 175 16.28 2.87 0.89
N ALA A 176 15.47 3.24 1.89
CA ALA A 176 15.02 4.62 2.06
C ALA A 176 16.18 5.58 2.30
N ASP A 177 16.10 6.75 1.67
CA ASP A 177 17.02 7.86 1.87
C ASP A 177 16.58 8.75 3.03
N PHE A 178 15.27 8.73 3.34
CA PHE A 178 14.73 9.37 4.54
C PHE A 178 13.51 8.63 5.10
N LEU A 179 13.31 8.79 6.39
CA LEU A 179 12.25 8.17 7.18
C LEU A 179 11.38 9.26 7.82
N VAL A 180 10.10 9.27 7.53
CA VAL A 180 9.10 10.01 8.32
C VAL A 180 8.84 9.19 9.58
N CYS A 181 9.42 9.60 10.71
CA CYS A 181 9.49 8.81 11.94
C CYS A 181 8.59 9.37 13.03
N ALA A 182 7.67 8.55 13.53
CA ALA A 182 6.91 8.86 14.74
C ALA A 182 7.79 8.67 15.98
N VAL A 183 7.93 9.71 16.79
CA VAL A 183 8.73 9.70 18.02
C VAL A 183 7.94 10.32 19.16
N LYS A 184 8.27 9.98 20.41
CA LYS A 184 7.80 10.77 21.56
C LYS A 184 8.72 11.94 21.82
N THR A 185 8.15 13.13 21.85
CA THR A 185 8.85 14.36 22.24
C THR A 185 8.47 14.84 23.63
N THR A 186 7.40 14.28 24.20
CA THR A 186 6.98 14.55 25.59
C THR A 186 6.76 13.23 26.34
N GLU A 187 7.45 13.06 27.48
CA GLU A 187 7.26 11.91 28.38
C GLU A 187 5.87 11.93 29.01
N GLY A 188 5.26 10.76 29.18
CA GLY A 188 3.97 10.60 29.84
C GLY A 188 2.76 11.13 29.09
N GLY A 189 2.94 11.76 27.93
CA GLY A 189 1.87 12.39 27.15
C GLY A 189 0.92 11.43 26.42
N GLY A 190 1.12 10.11 26.49
CA GLY A 190 0.34 9.13 25.73
C GLY A 190 0.37 9.47 24.25
N HIS A 191 -0.78 9.51 23.59
CA HIS A 191 -0.92 9.91 22.18
C HIS A 191 -0.60 11.39 21.92
N GLN A 192 -0.74 12.26 22.93
CA GLN A 192 -0.47 13.69 22.83
C GLN A 192 1.03 14.03 22.87
N GLY A 193 1.91 13.08 23.18
CA GLY A 193 3.35 13.30 23.21
C GLY A 193 4.06 12.83 21.94
N ILE A 194 3.34 12.50 20.87
CA ILE A 194 3.90 11.99 19.62
C ILE A 194 4.08 13.12 18.60
N SER A 195 5.27 13.17 17.99
CA SER A 195 5.62 14.07 16.90
C SER A 195 6.14 13.27 15.70
N PHE A 196 6.19 13.89 14.52
CA PHE A 196 6.93 13.35 13.39
C PHE A 196 8.24 14.10 13.20
N LEU A 197 9.33 13.34 13.07
CA LEU A 197 10.63 13.85 12.65
C LEU A 197 11.04 13.20 11.33
N ILE A 198 11.67 13.95 10.43
CA ILE A 198 12.27 13.41 9.22
C ILE A 198 13.73 13.07 9.54
N LEU A 199 14.05 11.76 9.58
CA LEU A 199 15.39 11.24 9.77
C LEU A 199 16.01 10.91 8.42
N GLU A 200 17.18 11.43 8.12
CA GLU A 200 17.91 11.12 6.90
C GLU A 200 18.86 9.94 7.15
N ARG A 201 19.01 9.09 6.13
CA ARG A 201 19.75 7.83 6.22
C ARG A 201 21.20 7.99 6.66
N GLU A 202 21.84 9.09 6.28
CA GLU A 202 23.23 9.40 6.56
C GLU A 202 23.47 9.97 7.97
N MET A 203 22.42 10.25 8.73
CA MET A 203 22.58 10.76 10.11
C MET A 203 23.31 9.73 10.95
N PRO A 204 24.38 10.12 11.65
CA PRO A 204 25.11 9.23 12.55
C PRO A 204 24.17 8.61 13.61
N GLY A 205 24.31 7.32 13.87
CA GLY A 205 23.46 6.57 14.79
C GLY A 205 22.16 6.03 14.20
N TYR A 206 21.83 6.34 12.94
CA TYR A 206 20.75 5.68 12.19
C TYR A 206 21.29 4.38 11.60
N GLU A 207 20.74 3.22 12.00
CA GLU A 207 21.19 1.91 11.55
C GLU A 207 20.03 1.06 11.01
N VAL A 208 20.27 0.35 9.90
CA VAL A 208 19.44 -0.79 9.49
C VAL A 208 19.99 -2.03 10.16
N VAL A 209 19.27 -2.50 11.17
CA VAL A 209 19.66 -3.68 11.96
C VAL A 209 19.52 -4.95 11.14
N SER A 210 18.40 -5.09 10.42
CA SER A 210 18.16 -6.27 9.61
C SER A 210 17.16 -6.00 8.49
N LYS A 211 17.30 -6.77 7.38
CA LYS A 211 16.27 -6.98 6.35
C LYS A 211 15.45 -8.18 6.78
N LEU A 212 14.17 -7.98 7.06
CA LEU A 212 13.31 -9.02 7.62
C LEU A 212 12.83 -10.02 6.54
N GLU A 213 12.87 -11.30 6.88
CA GLU A 213 12.30 -12.38 6.08
C GLU A 213 10.78 -12.42 6.22
N LYS A 214 10.06 -12.56 5.11
CA LYS A 214 8.59 -12.45 5.06
C LYS A 214 7.94 -13.66 4.41
N MET A 215 6.68 -13.91 4.74
CA MET A 215 5.84 -14.91 4.08
C MET A 215 5.53 -14.55 2.61
N GLY A 216 5.24 -13.27 2.36
CA GLY A 216 4.93 -12.69 1.04
C GLY A 216 5.65 -11.36 0.83
N TRP A 217 5.32 -10.67 -0.29
CA TRP A 217 5.95 -9.40 -0.67
C TRP A 217 7.47 -9.50 -0.75
N HIS A 218 7.98 -10.61 -1.27
CA HIS A 218 9.40 -10.91 -1.22
C HIS A 218 10.26 -9.87 -1.96
N SER A 219 9.78 -9.34 -3.08
CA SER A 219 10.51 -8.36 -3.89
C SER A 219 10.61 -6.96 -3.24
N SER A 220 9.89 -6.67 -2.14
CA SER A 220 10.14 -5.46 -1.33
C SER A 220 11.02 -5.76 -0.13
N ASP A 221 11.83 -4.79 0.28
CA ASP A 221 12.50 -4.84 1.57
C ASP A 221 11.56 -4.41 2.71
N THR A 222 11.85 -4.93 3.89
CA THR A 222 11.21 -4.54 5.13
C THR A 222 12.28 -4.59 6.23
N ALA A 223 12.47 -3.48 6.93
CA ALA A 223 13.59 -3.33 7.85
C ALA A 223 13.17 -3.35 9.31
N GLU A 224 14.14 -3.75 10.13
CA GLU A 224 14.28 -3.34 11.51
C GLU A 224 15.33 -2.22 11.59
N LEU A 225 14.99 -1.12 12.25
CA LEU A 225 15.80 0.09 12.35
C LEU A 225 16.14 0.36 13.81
N SER A 226 17.34 0.88 14.06
CA SER A 226 17.79 1.36 15.36
C SER A 226 18.30 2.79 15.29
N PHE A 227 18.04 3.55 16.33
CA PHE A 227 18.49 4.93 16.48
C PHE A 227 19.24 5.06 17.81
N THR A 228 20.49 5.50 17.74
CA THR A 228 21.35 5.73 18.89
C THR A 228 21.94 7.14 18.79
N ASP A 229 21.43 8.02 19.65
CA ASP A 229 21.83 9.42 19.71
C ASP A 229 21.81 10.13 18.34
N VAL A 230 20.80 9.86 17.50
CA VAL A 230 20.65 10.50 16.19
C VAL A 230 20.27 11.96 16.38
N GLU A 231 21.16 12.86 15.97
CA GLU A 231 20.91 14.30 16.01
C GLU A 231 20.05 14.70 14.81
N VAL A 232 18.85 15.22 15.08
CA VAL A 232 17.87 15.63 14.08
C VAL A 232 17.65 17.13 14.21
N PRO A 233 17.92 17.94 13.16
CA PRO A 233 17.71 19.40 13.18
C PRO A 233 16.26 19.77 13.44
N GLU A 234 16.00 20.95 14.03
CA GLU A 234 14.65 21.43 14.33
C GLU A 234 13.81 21.61 13.07
N GLU A 235 14.41 21.99 11.95
CA GLU A 235 13.76 22.11 10.64
C GLU A 235 13.27 20.78 10.06
N ASN A 236 13.66 19.64 10.63
CA ASN A 236 13.15 18.33 10.27
C ASN A 236 11.93 17.90 11.10
N LEU A 237 11.40 18.75 11.99
CA LEU A 237 10.10 18.55 12.62
C LEU A 237 9.00 18.70 11.56
N LEU A 238 8.24 17.64 11.34
CA LEU A 238 7.15 17.64 10.37
C LEU A 238 5.83 18.02 11.06
N GLY A 239 5.24 19.13 10.64
CA GLY A 239 4.07 19.70 11.29
C GLY A 239 4.39 20.34 12.65
N GLU A 240 3.49 20.19 13.61
CA GLU A 240 3.63 20.74 14.96
C GLU A 240 4.09 19.69 15.96
N GLU A 241 4.93 20.08 16.92
CA GLU A 241 5.35 19.21 18.03
C GLU A 241 4.13 18.70 18.82
N ASN A 242 4.14 17.42 19.16
CA ASN A 242 3.05 16.73 19.90
C ASN A 242 1.72 16.58 19.11
N ARG A 243 1.73 16.83 17.80
CA ARG A 243 0.55 16.63 16.94
C ARG A 243 0.64 15.37 16.07
N GLY A 244 1.74 14.63 16.12
CA GLY A 244 2.03 13.49 15.25
C GLY A 244 0.96 12.41 15.26
N PHE A 245 0.32 12.13 16.40
CA PHE A 245 -0.76 11.14 16.46
C PHE A 245 -1.97 11.51 15.57
N TYR A 246 -2.34 12.77 15.53
CA TYR A 246 -3.44 13.24 14.67
C TYR A 246 -3.07 13.14 13.20
N LEU A 247 -1.81 13.45 12.85
CA LEU A 247 -1.29 13.30 11.49
C LEU A 247 -1.31 11.83 11.05
N ILE A 248 -0.97 10.89 11.96
CA ILE A 248 -1.08 9.44 11.73
C ILE A 248 -2.52 9.05 11.42
N MET A 249 -3.48 9.49 12.22
CA MET A 249 -4.89 9.11 12.05
C MET A 249 -5.47 9.64 10.73
N GLU A 250 -5.14 10.85 10.32
CA GLU A 250 -5.54 11.41 9.03
C GLU A 250 -4.93 10.65 7.85
N ASN A 251 -3.64 10.28 7.94
CA ASN A 251 -2.98 9.52 6.88
C ASN A 251 -3.54 8.09 6.77
N PHE A 252 -3.85 7.45 7.89
CA PHE A 252 -4.35 6.08 7.92
C PHE A 252 -5.68 5.86 7.20
N ALA A 253 -6.55 6.87 7.15
CA ALA A 253 -7.81 6.74 6.41
C ALA A 253 -7.53 6.56 4.91
N TRP A 254 -6.66 7.38 4.35
CA TRP A 254 -6.24 7.24 2.94
C TRP A 254 -5.44 5.96 2.69
N GLU A 255 -4.48 5.63 3.53
CA GLU A 255 -3.70 4.39 3.44
C GLU A 255 -4.60 3.14 3.38
N ARG A 256 -5.60 3.05 4.28
CA ARG A 256 -6.55 1.94 4.28
C ARG A 256 -7.39 1.88 3.00
N LEU A 257 -7.75 3.03 2.44
CA LEU A 257 -8.47 3.09 1.17
C LEU A 257 -7.59 2.61 0.00
N LEU A 258 -6.31 3.00 -0.04
CA LEU A 258 -5.34 2.48 -1.02
C LEU A 258 -5.17 0.96 -0.89
N MET A 259 -5.10 0.42 0.32
CA MET A 259 -5.07 -1.04 0.54
C MET A 259 -6.33 -1.71 -0.02
N ALA A 260 -7.51 -1.13 0.20
CA ALA A 260 -8.76 -1.66 -0.34
C ALA A 260 -8.79 -1.64 -1.88
N LEU A 261 -8.30 -0.57 -2.51
CA LEU A 261 -8.16 -0.44 -3.96
C LEU A 261 -7.20 -1.49 -4.53
N GLY A 262 -6.02 -1.66 -3.92
CA GLY A 262 -5.07 -2.70 -4.31
C GLY A 262 -5.68 -4.11 -4.25
N ALA A 263 -6.45 -4.41 -3.19
CA ALA A 263 -7.15 -5.69 -3.07
C ALA A 263 -8.23 -5.89 -4.15
N VAL A 264 -8.96 -4.83 -4.53
CA VAL A 264 -9.91 -4.86 -5.65
C VAL A 264 -9.19 -5.20 -6.96
N GLY A 265 -8.06 -4.55 -7.23
CA GLY A 265 -7.22 -4.85 -8.38
C GLY A 265 -6.72 -6.30 -8.39
N ALA A 266 -6.21 -6.78 -7.26
CA ALA A 266 -5.73 -8.16 -7.11
C ALA A 266 -6.85 -9.20 -7.33
N MET A 267 -8.03 -9.00 -6.75
CA MET A 267 -9.17 -9.90 -6.95
C MET A 267 -9.64 -9.90 -8.42
N ARG A 268 -9.62 -8.75 -9.09
CA ARG A 268 -9.93 -8.64 -10.54
C ARG A 268 -8.96 -9.48 -11.38
N ARG A 269 -7.67 -9.40 -11.10
CA ARG A 269 -6.64 -10.21 -11.76
C ARG A 269 -6.84 -11.70 -11.50
N LEU A 270 -7.02 -12.09 -10.25
CA LEU A 270 -7.22 -13.50 -9.86
C LEU A 270 -8.46 -14.11 -10.50
N LEU A 271 -9.56 -13.36 -10.61
CA LEU A 271 -10.76 -13.77 -11.34
C LEU A 271 -10.44 -14.05 -12.81
N ALA A 272 -9.68 -13.16 -13.48
CA ALA A 272 -9.29 -13.35 -14.87
C ALA A 272 -8.46 -14.62 -15.06
N VAL A 273 -7.45 -14.85 -14.20
CA VAL A 273 -6.61 -16.06 -14.22
C VAL A 273 -7.47 -17.33 -14.01
N ALA A 274 -8.40 -17.31 -13.06
CA ALA A 274 -9.27 -18.45 -12.80
C ALA A 274 -10.20 -18.77 -13.98
N ILE A 275 -10.74 -17.75 -14.66
CA ILE A 275 -11.59 -17.90 -15.85
C ILE A 275 -10.79 -18.48 -17.00
N GLU A 276 -9.62 -17.91 -17.29
CA GLU A 276 -8.73 -18.37 -18.39
C GLU A 276 -8.33 -19.82 -18.18
N TYR A 277 -7.76 -20.14 -17.03
CA TYR A 277 -7.35 -21.52 -16.70
C TYR A 277 -8.50 -22.52 -16.75
N ALA A 278 -9.66 -22.17 -16.20
CA ALA A 278 -10.83 -23.06 -16.22
C ALA A 278 -11.41 -23.25 -17.63
N GLY A 279 -11.18 -22.31 -18.54
CA GLY A 279 -11.57 -22.41 -19.95
C GLY A 279 -10.65 -23.30 -20.78
N GLU A 280 -9.37 -23.36 -20.43
CA GLU A 280 -8.33 -24.09 -21.18
C GLU A 280 -8.03 -25.47 -20.61
N ARG A 281 -7.96 -25.59 -19.27
CA ARG A 281 -7.62 -26.86 -18.62
C ARG A 281 -8.70 -27.91 -18.81
N GLU A 282 -8.35 -29.02 -19.42
CA GLU A 282 -9.25 -30.17 -19.62
C GLU A 282 -9.07 -31.26 -18.57
N ALA A 283 -10.19 -31.83 -18.12
CA ALA A 283 -10.28 -33.04 -17.32
C ALA A 283 -11.57 -33.78 -17.66
N PHE A 284 -11.54 -35.11 -17.66
CA PHE A 284 -12.69 -35.95 -18.01
C PHE A 284 -13.29 -35.57 -19.38
N GLY A 285 -12.43 -35.25 -20.37
CA GLY A 285 -12.79 -34.97 -21.75
C GLY A 285 -13.43 -33.61 -22.04
N ARG A 286 -13.32 -32.65 -21.14
CA ARG A 286 -13.84 -31.29 -21.33
C ARG A 286 -13.13 -30.25 -20.45
N PRO A 287 -13.18 -28.94 -20.79
CA PRO A 287 -12.67 -27.88 -19.93
C PRO A 287 -13.27 -27.93 -18.53
N ILE A 288 -12.43 -27.71 -17.50
CA ILE A 288 -12.88 -27.82 -16.10
C ILE A 288 -13.96 -26.78 -15.74
N GLY A 289 -14.00 -25.64 -16.41
CA GLY A 289 -15.06 -24.65 -16.28
C GLY A 289 -16.46 -25.15 -16.67
N ARG A 290 -16.57 -26.32 -17.31
CA ARG A 290 -17.85 -26.98 -17.59
C ARG A 290 -18.41 -27.78 -16.41
N PHE A 291 -17.61 -27.97 -15.33
CA PHE A 291 -18.09 -28.61 -14.11
C PHE A 291 -18.74 -27.57 -13.18
N GLN A 292 -19.90 -27.94 -12.62
CA GLN A 292 -20.70 -27.05 -11.79
C GLN A 292 -19.90 -26.52 -10.58
N ALA A 293 -19.13 -27.40 -9.91
CA ALA A 293 -18.32 -27.03 -8.76
C ALA A 293 -17.31 -25.90 -9.08
N ILE A 294 -16.64 -25.97 -10.25
CA ILE A 294 -15.69 -24.94 -10.67
C ILE A 294 -16.42 -23.64 -11.04
N ARG A 295 -17.52 -23.72 -11.76
CA ARG A 295 -18.33 -22.54 -12.11
C ARG A 295 -18.83 -21.80 -10.88
N HIS A 296 -19.26 -22.53 -9.84
CA HIS A 296 -19.73 -21.91 -8.59
C HIS A 296 -18.61 -21.15 -7.89
N LYS A 297 -17.41 -21.75 -7.76
CA LYS A 297 -16.24 -21.07 -7.20
C LYS A 297 -15.91 -19.77 -7.94
N ILE A 298 -15.84 -19.80 -9.27
CA ILE A 298 -15.57 -18.63 -10.09
C ILE A 298 -16.67 -17.56 -9.93
N ALA A 299 -17.93 -17.97 -9.86
CA ALA A 299 -19.03 -17.05 -9.62
C ALA A 299 -18.93 -16.36 -8.26
N GLU A 300 -18.56 -17.09 -7.20
CA GLU A 300 -18.34 -16.53 -5.86
C GLU A 300 -17.15 -15.58 -5.82
N ILE A 301 -16.04 -15.90 -6.52
CA ILE A 301 -14.91 -14.99 -6.71
C ILE A 301 -15.39 -13.67 -7.35
N GLY A 302 -16.19 -13.76 -8.42
CA GLY A 302 -16.76 -12.59 -9.08
C GLY A 302 -17.63 -11.74 -8.17
N VAL A 303 -18.48 -12.37 -7.33
CA VAL A 303 -19.31 -11.66 -6.34
C VAL A 303 -18.44 -10.95 -5.31
N LYS A 304 -17.41 -11.63 -4.74
CA LYS A 304 -16.51 -11.02 -3.75
C LYS A 304 -15.76 -9.82 -4.32
N ALA A 305 -15.26 -9.93 -5.54
CA ALA A 305 -14.57 -8.83 -6.23
C ALA A 305 -15.51 -7.63 -6.45
N GLU A 306 -16.75 -7.87 -6.89
CA GLU A 306 -17.72 -6.81 -7.15
C GLU A 306 -18.21 -6.13 -5.86
N VAL A 307 -18.48 -6.89 -4.79
CA VAL A 307 -18.84 -6.33 -3.48
C VAL A 307 -17.68 -5.48 -2.94
N GLY A 308 -16.44 -5.98 -3.03
CA GLY A 308 -15.25 -5.25 -2.61
C GLY A 308 -15.08 -3.93 -3.37
N ARG A 309 -15.24 -3.96 -4.70
CA ARG A 309 -15.20 -2.79 -5.56
C ARG A 309 -16.28 -1.77 -5.18
N SER A 310 -17.52 -2.22 -5.00
CA SER A 310 -18.65 -1.37 -4.66
C SER A 310 -18.45 -0.64 -3.32
N LEU A 311 -18.01 -1.35 -2.28
CA LEU A 311 -17.68 -0.76 -0.97
C LEU A 311 -16.54 0.25 -1.07
N THR A 312 -15.47 -0.11 -1.78
CA THR A 312 -14.28 0.73 -1.92
C THR A 312 -14.59 2.01 -2.70
N TYR A 313 -15.32 1.91 -3.81
CA TYR A 313 -15.70 3.08 -4.61
C TYR A 313 -16.74 3.97 -3.90
N HIS A 314 -17.60 3.39 -3.05
CA HIS A 314 -18.46 4.18 -2.17
C HIS A 314 -17.62 5.00 -1.18
N ALA A 315 -16.65 4.37 -0.51
CA ALA A 315 -15.75 5.07 0.41
C ALA A 315 -14.94 6.16 -0.29
N LEU A 316 -14.42 5.89 -1.51
CA LEU A 316 -13.68 6.86 -2.32
C LEU A 316 -14.54 8.08 -2.65
N ARG A 317 -15.79 7.90 -3.10
CA ARG A 317 -16.69 9.03 -3.42
C ARG A 317 -16.95 9.91 -2.21
N ARG A 318 -17.16 9.32 -1.04
CA ARG A 318 -17.37 10.08 0.20
C ARG A 318 -16.08 10.81 0.63
N TRP A 319 -14.93 10.17 0.47
CA TRP A 319 -13.63 10.83 0.70
C TRP A 319 -13.47 12.09 -0.15
N LEU A 320 -13.75 11.98 -1.46
CA LEU A 320 -13.67 13.10 -2.39
C LEU A 320 -14.70 14.22 -2.09
N ALA A 321 -15.82 13.87 -1.49
CA ALA A 321 -16.81 14.84 -1.01
C ALA A 321 -16.42 15.53 0.31
N GLY A 322 -15.29 15.18 0.92
CA GLY A 322 -14.84 15.74 2.21
C GLY A 322 -15.66 15.29 3.41
N GLU A 323 -16.38 14.16 3.29
CA GLU A 323 -17.19 13.62 4.36
C GLU A 323 -16.36 12.82 5.39
N ASP A 324 -16.93 12.60 6.59
CA ASP A 324 -16.35 11.62 7.53
C ASP A 324 -16.50 10.20 6.96
N VAL A 325 -15.37 9.58 6.65
CA VAL A 325 -15.29 8.30 5.96
C VAL A 325 -14.67 7.18 6.80
N ILE A 326 -14.37 7.44 8.07
CA ILE A 326 -13.67 6.45 8.92
C ILE A 326 -14.40 5.11 8.91
N ALA A 327 -15.74 5.11 9.04
CA ALA A 327 -16.54 3.88 8.99
C ALA A 327 -16.45 3.17 7.63
N ASP A 328 -16.60 3.92 6.54
CA ASP A 328 -16.72 3.35 5.21
C ASP A 328 -15.37 2.79 4.73
N VAL A 329 -14.29 3.52 4.98
CA VAL A 329 -12.92 3.05 4.70
C VAL A 329 -12.57 1.83 5.55
N THR A 330 -12.97 1.82 6.83
CA THR A 330 -12.75 0.67 7.72
C THR A 330 -13.51 -0.57 7.24
N LYS A 331 -14.78 -0.43 6.81
CA LYS A 331 -15.56 -1.53 6.22
C LYS A 331 -14.94 -2.02 4.91
N ALA A 332 -14.54 -1.10 4.03
CA ALA A 332 -13.92 -1.43 2.76
C ALA A 332 -12.62 -2.22 2.96
N LYS A 333 -11.70 -1.74 3.83
CA LYS A 333 -10.47 -2.42 4.17
C LYS A 333 -10.72 -3.80 4.79
N LEU A 334 -11.57 -3.88 5.80
CA LEU A 334 -11.89 -5.14 6.49
C LEU A 334 -12.44 -6.20 5.52
N TYR A 335 -13.38 -5.81 4.66
CA TYR A 335 -13.97 -6.74 3.70
C TYR A 335 -12.99 -7.15 2.62
N THR A 336 -12.38 -6.18 1.94
CA THR A 336 -11.55 -6.46 0.75
C THR A 336 -10.30 -7.25 1.06
N GLN A 337 -9.64 -6.99 2.20
CA GLN A 337 -8.43 -7.72 2.58
C GLN A 337 -8.74 -9.18 2.90
N ARG A 338 -9.83 -9.47 3.59
CA ARG A 338 -10.29 -10.84 3.85
C ARG A 338 -10.73 -11.55 2.56
N ALA A 339 -11.56 -10.87 1.77
CA ALA A 339 -12.03 -11.41 0.48
C ALA A 339 -10.87 -11.72 -0.48
N CYS A 340 -9.82 -10.89 -0.49
CA CYS A 340 -8.64 -11.12 -1.32
C CYS A 340 -7.89 -12.40 -0.94
N VAL A 341 -7.75 -12.69 0.37
CA VAL A 341 -7.17 -13.96 0.85
C VAL A 341 -8.02 -15.14 0.42
N GLU A 342 -9.33 -15.06 0.61
CA GLU A 342 -10.27 -16.14 0.23
C GLU A 342 -10.28 -16.36 -1.29
N VAL A 343 -10.24 -15.30 -2.09
CA VAL A 343 -10.17 -15.37 -3.55
C VAL A 343 -8.86 -16.01 -4.01
N ALA A 344 -7.74 -15.65 -3.40
CA ALA A 344 -6.44 -16.21 -3.74
C ALA A 344 -6.38 -17.71 -3.40
N ASP A 345 -6.90 -18.12 -2.24
CA ASP A 345 -7.00 -19.52 -1.83
C ASP A 345 -7.87 -20.34 -2.81
N GLU A 346 -9.04 -19.82 -3.18
CA GLU A 346 -9.91 -20.46 -4.17
C GLU A 346 -9.25 -20.58 -5.55
N CYS A 347 -8.45 -19.60 -5.96
CA CYS A 347 -7.69 -19.69 -7.22
C CYS A 347 -6.63 -20.79 -7.14
N VAL A 348 -5.90 -20.94 -6.04
CA VAL A 348 -4.97 -22.04 -5.83
C VAL A 348 -5.73 -23.39 -5.95
N GLN A 349 -6.90 -23.49 -5.32
CA GLN A 349 -7.71 -24.70 -5.37
C GLN A 349 -8.25 -25.01 -6.78
N ILE A 350 -8.68 -24.00 -7.55
CA ILE A 350 -9.15 -24.16 -8.94
C ILE A 350 -8.02 -24.67 -9.85
N LEU A 351 -6.81 -24.10 -9.71
CA LEU A 351 -5.65 -24.51 -10.50
C LEU A 351 -5.04 -25.84 -10.02
N GLY A 352 -5.38 -26.31 -8.82
CA GLY A 352 -4.93 -27.58 -8.28
C GLY A 352 -3.39 -27.62 -8.13
N GLY A 353 -2.74 -28.69 -8.62
CA GLY A 353 -1.29 -28.82 -8.55
C GLY A 353 -0.53 -27.64 -9.18
N TYR A 354 -1.01 -27.10 -10.28
CA TYR A 354 -0.43 -25.91 -10.92
C TYR A 354 -0.62 -24.64 -10.08
N GLY A 355 -1.70 -24.54 -9.29
CA GLY A 355 -1.90 -23.45 -8.34
C GLY A 355 -0.89 -23.45 -7.18
N TYR A 356 -0.32 -24.62 -6.87
CA TYR A 356 0.72 -24.75 -5.85
C TYR A 356 2.13 -24.48 -6.37
N MET A 357 2.31 -24.51 -7.70
CA MET A 357 3.58 -24.20 -8.37
C MET A 357 3.68 -22.68 -8.66
N ARG A 358 4.91 -22.19 -8.79
CA ARG A 358 5.18 -20.76 -8.98
C ARG A 358 4.76 -20.21 -10.34
N GLU A 359 4.65 -21.04 -11.36
CA GLU A 359 4.44 -20.67 -12.77
C GLU A 359 3.23 -19.77 -13.01
N TYR A 360 2.13 -19.97 -12.28
CA TYR A 360 0.90 -19.18 -12.43
C TYR A 360 0.83 -17.98 -11.46
N GLY A 361 1.73 -17.88 -10.50
CA GLY A 361 1.80 -16.79 -9.53
C GLY A 361 0.61 -16.70 -8.56
N VAL A 362 -0.36 -17.65 -8.57
CA VAL A 362 -1.51 -17.61 -7.65
C VAL A 362 -1.09 -18.01 -6.22
N GLU A 363 -0.08 -18.86 -6.06
CA GLU A 363 0.50 -19.17 -4.74
C GLU A 363 1.15 -17.93 -4.12
N ARG A 364 1.84 -17.11 -4.95
CA ARG A 364 2.40 -15.83 -4.54
C ARG A 364 1.29 -14.87 -4.13
N ALA A 365 0.23 -14.77 -4.92
CA ALA A 365 -0.91 -13.93 -4.60
C ALA A 365 -1.53 -14.28 -3.25
N LEU A 366 -1.62 -15.58 -2.90
CA LEU A 366 -2.10 -16.03 -1.59
C LEU A 366 -1.16 -15.59 -0.45
N ARG A 367 0.15 -15.77 -0.61
CA ARG A 367 1.14 -15.31 0.38
C ARG A 367 1.10 -13.81 0.58
N ASP A 368 1.02 -13.05 -0.53
CA ASP A 368 0.98 -11.61 -0.54
C ASP A 368 -0.31 -11.06 0.09
N ALA A 369 -1.46 -11.64 -0.24
CA ALA A 369 -2.76 -11.24 0.31
C ALA A 369 -2.83 -11.40 1.84
N ARG A 370 -2.08 -12.37 2.41
CA ARG A 370 -2.16 -12.67 3.85
C ARG A 370 -1.78 -11.51 4.76
N LEU A 371 -0.96 -10.57 4.28
CA LEU A 371 -0.61 -9.37 5.05
C LEU A 371 -1.81 -8.42 5.22
N GLY A 372 -2.72 -8.40 4.27
CA GLY A 372 -3.86 -7.47 4.26
C GLY A 372 -4.69 -7.41 5.54
N PRO A 373 -5.09 -8.56 6.14
CA PRO A 373 -5.75 -8.61 7.44
C PRO A 373 -4.89 -8.14 8.64
N ILE A 374 -3.60 -7.90 8.45
CA ILE A 374 -2.62 -7.56 9.50
C ILE A 374 -2.16 -6.09 9.41
N GLY A 375 -1.71 -5.67 8.22
CA GLY A 375 -1.14 -4.34 7.97
C GLY A 375 -2.21 -3.23 7.93
N GLY A 376 -1.79 -1.98 8.13
CA GLY A 376 -2.71 -0.82 8.12
C GLY A 376 -3.78 -0.84 9.22
N GLY A 377 -3.53 -1.60 10.30
CA GLY A 377 -4.47 -1.97 11.37
C GLY A 377 -5.08 -3.33 11.13
N THR A 378 -4.97 -4.22 12.13
CA THR A 378 -5.48 -5.59 12.05
C THR A 378 -7.01 -5.63 11.88
N ASP A 379 -7.53 -6.77 11.46
CA ASP A 379 -8.99 -6.99 11.38
C ASP A 379 -9.68 -6.73 12.72
N GLU A 380 -9.00 -7.04 13.85
CA GLU A 380 -9.50 -6.79 15.20
C GLU A 380 -9.61 -5.27 15.46
N ILE A 381 -8.59 -4.50 15.07
CA ILE A 381 -8.63 -3.03 15.16
C ILE A 381 -9.73 -2.45 14.27
N MET A 382 -9.92 -2.98 13.04
CA MET A 382 -11.04 -2.55 12.19
C MET A 382 -12.39 -2.80 12.85
N LYS A 383 -12.57 -3.97 13.46
CA LYS A 383 -13.81 -4.32 14.19
C LYS A 383 -14.02 -3.46 15.44
N GLU A 384 -12.94 -3.16 16.18
CA GLU A 384 -12.97 -2.27 17.34
C GLU A 384 -13.43 -0.84 16.95
N ILE A 385 -12.88 -0.30 15.85
CA ILE A 385 -13.31 1.01 15.32
C ILE A 385 -14.80 1.00 14.98
N LEU A 386 -15.27 -0.04 14.28
CA LEU A 386 -16.67 -0.17 13.89
C LEU A 386 -17.58 -0.39 15.11
N GLY A 387 -17.15 -1.19 16.08
CA GLY A 387 -17.90 -1.42 17.32
C GLY A 387 -18.13 -0.14 18.12
N ARG A 388 -17.11 0.70 18.27
CA ARG A 388 -17.23 2.01 18.93
C ARG A 388 -18.18 2.95 18.19
N GLN A 389 -18.18 2.94 16.86
CA GLN A 389 -19.12 3.74 16.07
C GLN A 389 -20.58 3.26 16.20
N LEU A 390 -20.78 1.98 16.52
CA LEU A 390 -22.09 1.42 16.84
C LEU A 390 -22.52 1.67 18.28
N GLY A 391 -21.69 2.32 19.10
CA GLY A 391 -21.98 2.63 20.50
C GLY A 391 -21.71 1.47 21.47
N LEU A 392 -20.87 0.50 21.07
CA LEU A 392 -20.47 -0.65 21.87
C LEU A 392 -19.13 -0.42 22.57
#